data_1f574eb3be75e772898b9ad43262dc9f
#
_entry.id   1f574eb3be75e772898b9ad43262dc9f
#
_cell.length_a   1.000
_cell.length_b   1.000
_cell.length_c   1.000
_cell.angle_alpha   90.00
_cell.angle_beta   90.00
_cell.angle_gamma   90.00
#
_symmetry.space_group_name_H-M   'P 1'
#
loop_
_entity.id
_entity.type
_entity.pdbx_description
1 polymer ?
#
loop_
_entity_poly.entity_id
_entity_poly.type
_entity_poly.pdbx_seq_one_letter_code
_entity_poly.pdbx_strand_id
1 'polypeptide(L)'
;MIEIEQYFEDYEVGSERVTGGRTITETDIVMHAMHSGDFYPHHVDAEFAKTTPFGQRIAQFSCTFSIGIALTASIVNKRAFTYGFERL
;
A
#
# COMPACT_ATOMS: atom_id res chain seq x y z
N MET A 1 -12.09 14.13 -4.50
CA MET A 1 -12.49 12.77 -4.07
C MET A 1 -13.97 12.59 -4.32
N ILE A 2 -14.34 11.50 -4.94
CA ILE A 2 -15.74 11.15 -5.18
C ILE A 2 -16.28 10.42 -3.96
N GLU A 3 -17.41 10.89 -3.44
CA GLU A 3 -18.08 10.18 -2.36
C GLU A 3 -18.94 9.07 -2.94
N ILE A 4 -18.77 7.87 -2.41
CA ILE A 4 -19.58 6.72 -2.77
C ILE A 4 -20.35 6.29 -1.52
N GLU A 5 -21.67 6.42 -1.57
CA GLU A 5 -22.53 5.90 -0.51
C GLU A 5 -22.95 4.49 -0.88
N GLN A 6 -22.28 3.53 -0.24
CA GLN A 6 -22.53 2.12 -0.47
C GLN A 6 -22.56 1.43 0.89
N TYR A 7 -23.66 0.77 1.18
CA TYR A 7 -23.85 0.03 2.41
C TYR A 7 -23.36 -1.40 2.24
N PHE A 8 -23.20 -2.10 3.36
CA PHE A 8 -22.72 -3.47 3.35
C PHE A 8 -23.51 -4.35 2.38
N GLU A 9 -24.84 -4.19 2.35
CA GLU A 9 -25.73 -4.99 1.52
C GLU A 9 -25.56 -4.72 0.02
N ASP A 10 -24.98 -3.59 -0.33
CA ASP A 10 -24.77 -3.20 -1.73
C ASP A 10 -23.52 -3.84 -2.33
N TYR A 11 -22.66 -4.42 -1.49
CA TYR A 11 -21.44 -5.07 -1.97
C TYR A 11 -21.75 -6.47 -2.47
N GLU A 12 -21.26 -6.74 -3.67
CA GLU A 12 -21.45 -8.02 -4.33
C GLU A 12 -20.16 -8.82 -4.27
N VAL A 13 -20.24 -10.05 -3.74
CA VAL A 13 -19.08 -10.93 -3.66
C VAL A 13 -18.57 -11.23 -5.06
N GLY A 14 -17.26 -11.07 -5.26
CA GLY A 14 -16.63 -11.27 -6.56
C GLY A 14 -16.60 -10.02 -7.43
N SER A 15 -17.24 -8.91 -7.00
CA SER A 15 -17.14 -7.65 -7.74
C SER A 15 -15.73 -7.10 -7.69
N GLU A 16 -15.35 -6.38 -8.75
CA GLU A 16 -14.02 -5.80 -8.88
C GLU A 16 -14.12 -4.31 -9.11
N ARG A 17 -13.12 -3.59 -8.61
CA ARG A 17 -12.93 -2.17 -8.87
C ARG A 17 -11.47 -1.91 -9.17
N VAL A 18 -11.22 -0.95 -10.06
CA VAL A 18 -9.87 -0.57 -10.44
C VAL A 18 -9.62 0.85 -9.98
N THR A 19 -8.57 1.04 -9.21
CA THR A 19 -8.16 2.37 -8.73
C THR A 19 -7.18 2.99 -9.70
N GLY A 20 -6.86 4.27 -9.49
CA GLY A 20 -5.69 4.86 -10.10
C GLY A 20 -4.42 4.18 -9.60
N GLY A 21 -3.31 4.44 -10.28
CA GLY A 21 -2.01 3.93 -9.88
C GLY A 21 -1.06 5.05 -9.53
N ARG A 22 0.05 4.69 -8.91
CA ARG A 22 1.17 5.62 -8.67
C ARG A 22 2.48 4.87 -8.58
N THR A 23 3.55 5.58 -8.83
CA THR A 23 4.90 5.04 -8.64
C THR A 23 5.26 5.07 -7.16
N ILE A 24 5.84 3.99 -6.67
CA ILE A 24 6.49 3.96 -5.36
C ILE A 24 7.93 4.44 -5.58
N THR A 25 8.29 5.54 -4.94
CA THR A 25 9.60 6.15 -5.11
C THR A 25 10.54 5.73 -3.98
N GLU A 26 11.84 6.04 -4.16
CA GLU A 26 12.80 5.84 -3.08
C GLU A 26 12.47 6.67 -1.86
N THR A 27 11.89 7.86 -2.05
CA THR A 27 11.42 8.70 -0.95
C THR A 27 10.35 7.98 -0.12
N ASP A 28 9.41 7.33 -0.79
CA ASP A 28 8.39 6.54 -0.09
C ASP A 28 9.02 5.47 0.80
N ILE A 29 10.02 4.77 0.28
CA ILE A 29 10.69 3.70 1.01
C ILE A 29 11.44 4.24 2.22
N VAL A 30 12.19 5.32 2.04
CA VAL A 30 12.97 5.94 3.13
C VAL A 30 12.06 6.50 4.22
N MET A 31 11.01 7.21 3.83
CA MET A 31 10.05 7.75 4.80
C MET A 31 9.34 6.64 5.56
N HIS A 32 8.99 5.56 4.89
CA HIS A 32 8.38 4.42 5.55
C HIS A 32 9.34 3.75 6.54
N ALA A 33 10.62 3.64 6.19
CA ALA A 33 11.65 3.13 7.09
C ALA A 33 11.73 3.98 8.37
N MET A 34 11.71 5.30 8.22
CA MET A 34 11.75 6.23 9.36
C MET A 34 10.51 6.10 10.22
N HIS A 35 9.36 5.93 9.62
CA HIS A 35 8.08 5.81 10.32
C HIS A 35 7.95 4.46 11.04
N SER A 36 8.32 3.38 10.38
CA SER A 36 8.12 2.02 10.88
C SER A 36 9.29 1.49 11.72
N GLY A 37 10.49 2.01 11.49
CA GLY A 37 11.71 1.45 12.05
C GLY A 37 12.28 0.29 11.23
N ASP A 38 11.74 0.01 10.05
CA ASP A 38 12.20 -1.08 9.20
C ASP A 38 13.32 -0.59 8.27
N PHE A 39 14.54 -0.59 8.80
CA PHE A 39 15.75 -0.19 8.10
C PHE A 39 16.51 -1.39 7.53
N TYR A 40 15.82 -2.45 7.18
CA TYR A 40 16.48 -3.62 6.62
C TYR A 40 17.22 -3.25 5.33
N PRO A 41 18.44 -3.82 5.10
CA PRO A 41 19.30 -3.37 4.00
C PRO A 41 18.68 -3.43 2.61
N HIS A 42 17.77 -4.37 2.38
CA HIS A 42 17.04 -4.45 1.10
C HIS A 42 16.29 -3.17 0.76
N HIS A 43 15.95 -2.38 1.77
CA HIS A 43 15.15 -1.17 1.58
C HIS A 43 16.00 0.09 1.54
N VAL A 44 17.05 0.14 2.35
CA VAL A 44 17.76 1.40 2.60
C VAL A 44 19.22 1.41 2.12
N ASP A 45 19.79 0.26 1.76
CA ASP A 45 21.17 0.16 1.33
C ASP A 45 21.22 -0.19 -0.17
N ALA A 46 21.44 0.83 -0.99
CA ALA A 46 21.47 0.66 -2.45
C ALA A 46 22.61 -0.27 -2.90
N GLU A 47 23.77 -0.21 -2.24
CA GLU A 47 24.90 -1.07 -2.61
C GLU A 47 24.63 -2.53 -2.25
N PHE A 48 24.05 -2.77 -1.09
CA PHE A 48 23.61 -4.11 -0.71
C PHE A 48 22.55 -4.63 -1.68
N ALA A 49 21.58 -3.79 -2.04
CA ALA A 49 20.48 -4.19 -2.91
C ALA A 49 20.94 -4.63 -4.29
N LYS A 50 22.04 -4.08 -4.80
CA LYS A 50 22.64 -4.51 -6.07
C LYS A 50 23.10 -5.96 -6.04
N THR A 51 23.40 -6.51 -4.87
CA THR A 51 23.85 -7.90 -4.71
C THR A 51 22.70 -8.89 -4.63
N THR A 52 21.48 -8.40 -4.54
CA THR A 52 20.28 -9.24 -4.44
C THR A 52 19.74 -9.56 -5.84
N PRO A 53 18.88 -10.58 -5.98
CA PRO A 53 18.24 -10.88 -7.26
C PRO A 53 17.43 -9.72 -7.84
N PHE A 54 17.03 -8.75 -7.00
CA PHE A 54 16.25 -7.59 -7.46
C PHE A 54 17.11 -6.52 -8.12
N GLY A 55 18.40 -6.46 -7.82
CA GLY A 55 19.32 -5.50 -8.41
C GLY A 55 19.14 -4.05 -7.95
N GLN A 56 18.17 -3.78 -7.14
CA GLN A 56 17.84 -2.45 -6.62
C GLN A 56 17.08 -2.57 -5.31
N ARG A 57 16.93 -1.44 -4.60
CA ARG A 57 16.16 -1.41 -3.38
C ARG A 57 14.69 -1.77 -3.67
N ILE A 58 14.08 -2.48 -2.75
CA ILE A 58 12.68 -2.87 -2.85
C ILE A 58 11.89 -2.23 -1.70
N ALA A 59 10.60 -2.00 -1.95
CA ALA A 59 9.73 -1.45 -0.94
C ALA A 59 9.43 -2.49 0.14
N GLN A 60 9.27 -2.00 1.37
CA GLN A 60 8.77 -2.82 2.47
C GLN A 60 7.36 -3.34 2.10
N PHE A 61 7.04 -4.54 2.52
CA PHE A 61 5.68 -5.07 2.35
C PHE A 61 4.64 -4.10 2.91
N SER A 62 4.89 -3.58 4.11
CA SER A 62 3.97 -2.66 4.78
C SER A 62 3.83 -1.33 4.03
N CYS A 63 4.90 -0.85 3.38
CA CYS A 63 4.83 0.34 2.54
C CYS A 63 3.90 0.11 1.35
N THR A 64 4.12 -0.98 0.63
CA THR A 64 3.31 -1.34 -0.53
C THR A 64 1.85 -1.55 -0.13
N PHE A 65 1.63 -2.24 0.97
CA PHE A 65 0.29 -2.49 1.50
C PHE A 65 -0.42 -1.19 1.86
N SER A 66 0.27 -0.27 2.56
CA SER A 66 -0.29 1.02 2.96
C SER A 66 -0.71 1.85 1.74
N ILE A 67 0.16 1.90 0.73
CA ILE A 67 -0.14 2.64 -0.50
C ILE A 67 -1.32 2.01 -1.24
N GLY A 68 -1.37 0.68 -1.32
CA GLY A 68 -2.48 -0.03 -1.93
C GLY A 68 -3.80 0.28 -1.25
N ILE A 69 -3.83 0.25 0.07
CA ILE A 69 -5.02 0.62 0.85
C ILE A 69 -5.40 2.08 0.56
N ALA A 70 -4.42 2.98 0.57
CA ALA A 70 -4.68 4.41 0.34
C ALA A 70 -5.29 4.68 -1.04
N LEU A 71 -4.92 3.91 -2.06
CA LEU A 71 -5.49 4.06 -3.39
C LEU A 71 -6.98 3.72 -3.43
N THR A 72 -7.48 2.94 -2.48
CA THR A 72 -8.90 2.62 -2.40
C THR A 72 -9.72 3.70 -1.71
N ALA A 73 -9.07 4.67 -1.08
CA ALA A 73 -9.76 5.68 -0.27
C ALA A 73 -10.77 6.51 -1.07
N SER A 74 -10.55 6.68 -2.37
CA SER A 74 -11.44 7.45 -3.23
C SER A 74 -12.67 6.67 -3.71
N ILE A 75 -12.72 5.38 -3.43
CA ILE A 75 -13.82 4.51 -3.91
C ILE A 75 -14.56 3.81 -2.78
N VAL A 76 -14.32 4.22 -1.54
CA VAL A 76 -15.04 3.69 -0.38
C VAL A 76 -15.85 4.82 0.26
N ASN A 77 -16.89 4.41 1.00
CA ASN A 77 -17.71 5.35 1.74
C ASN A 77 -16.86 5.98 2.86
N LYS A 78 -16.82 7.32 2.91
CA LYS A 78 -16.04 8.04 3.91
C LYS A 78 -16.49 7.80 5.36
N ARG A 79 -17.70 7.30 5.55
CA ARG A 79 -18.22 6.95 6.88
C ARG A 79 -17.83 5.55 7.31
N ALA A 80 -17.29 4.76 6.38
CA ALA A 80 -16.79 3.43 6.68
C ALA A 80 -15.38 3.53 7.23
N PHE A 81 -14.99 2.54 8.00
CA PHE A 81 -13.61 2.40 8.46
C PHE A 81 -13.22 0.93 8.41
N THR A 82 -11.92 0.70 8.29
CA THR A 82 -11.39 -0.66 8.30
C THR A 82 -11.36 -1.17 9.73
N TYR A 83 -12.12 -2.23 9.99
CA TYR A 83 -12.16 -2.87 11.30
C TYR A 83 -10.99 -3.85 11.45
N GLY A 84 -10.72 -4.63 10.43
CA GLY A 84 -9.63 -5.59 10.44
C GLY A 84 -9.64 -6.48 9.21
N PHE A 85 -8.68 -7.38 9.18
CA PHE A 85 -8.55 -8.38 8.12
C PHE A 85 -8.38 -9.75 8.75
N GLU A 86 -9.09 -10.73 8.22
CA GLU A 86 -8.90 -12.12 8.62
C GLU A 86 -7.77 -12.77 7.81
N ARG A 87 -7.60 -12.31 6.58
CA ARG A 87 -6.61 -12.85 5.65
C ARG A 87 -6.14 -11.73 4.71
N LEU A 88 -4.86 -11.62 4.56
CA LEU A 88 -4.24 -10.70 3.63
C LEU A 88 -3.79 -11.40 2.34
#